data_43a0b029ad268536d7da46a716446216
#
_entry.id   43a0b029ad268536d7da46a716446216
#
_cell.length_a   1.000
_cell.length_b   1.000
_cell.length_c   1.000
_cell.angle_alpha   90.00
_cell.angle_beta   90.00
_cell.angle_gamma   90.00
#
_symmetry.space_group_name_H-M   'P 1'
#
loop_
_entity.id
_entity.type
_entity.pdbx_description
1 polymer ?
#
loop_
_entity_poly.entity_id
_entity_poly.type
_entity_poly.pdbx_seq_one_letter_code
_entity_poly.pdbx_strand_id
1 'polypeptide(L)'
;LGQDPYHEPGQAMGLAFSVPAGVPLPPSLRNIFRELEDDTGVQPPRSGDLTAWAERGVLLLNPVLTVEGGKANSHADWGWQAVTDAILAALSALPQPIACVLWGAHAQKKAPLLQSGAPRLLLRAPHPSPLSSYRGFFGSRPFSQINAFLTAHGEPPIDWAL
;
A
#
# COMPACT_ATOMS: atom_id res chain seq x y z
N LEU A 1 -2.50 -2.30 0.49
CA LEU A 1 -3.26 -2.49 -0.76
C LEU A 1 -3.66 -1.15 -1.36
N GLY A 2 -3.45 -1.00 -2.68
CA GLY A 2 -3.93 0.09 -3.49
C GLY A 2 -5.24 -0.24 -4.23
N GLN A 3 -5.38 0.24 -5.46
CA GLN A 3 -6.57 0.03 -6.29
C GLN A 3 -6.19 -0.58 -7.64
N ASP A 4 -5.65 0.22 -8.55
CA ASP A 4 -5.16 -0.17 -9.87
C ASP A 4 -3.89 0.62 -10.21
N PRO A 5 -3.15 0.25 -11.27
CA PRO A 5 -1.92 0.95 -11.65
C PRO A 5 -2.17 2.40 -12.09
N TYR A 6 -1.17 3.24 -11.97
CA TYR A 6 -1.20 4.56 -12.60
C TYR A 6 -1.42 4.43 -14.11
N HIS A 7 -2.28 5.27 -14.68
CA HIS A 7 -2.70 5.18 -16.08
C HIS A 7 -1.90 6.06 -17.05
N GLU A 8 -1.08 6.97 -16.54
CA GLU A 8 -0.22 7.78 -17.40
C GLU A 8 1.02 6.99 -17.84
N PRO A 9 1.47 7.16 -19.09
CA PRO A 9 2.65 6.47 -19.59
C PRO A 9 3.88 6.68 -18.70
N GLY A 10 4.61 5.59 -18.42
CA GLY A 10 5.87 5.63 -17.68
C GLY A 10 5.74 5.75 -16.15
N GLN A 11 4.54 5.75 -15.59
CA GLN A 11 4.35 5.84 -14.14
C GLN A 11 4.35 4.48 -13.43
N ALA A 12 3.54 3.53 -13.91
CA ALA A 12 3.42 2.20 -13.28
C ALA A 12 4.71 1.40 -13.44
N MET A 13 5.13 0.70 -12.37
CA MET A 13 6.35 -0.11 -12.37
C MET A 13 6.19 -1.46 -11.68
N GLY A 14 4.95 -1.93 -11.47
CA GLY A 14 4.67 -3.23 -10.87
C GLY A 14 4.56 -3.23 -9.34
N LEU A 15 4.78 -2.10 -8.69
CA LEU A 15 4.60 -1.90 -7.25
C LEU A 15 3.53 -0.83 -7.03
N ALA A 16 2.51 -1.15 -6.24
CA ALA A 16 1.43 -0.20 -5.95
C ALA A 16 1.99 1.12 -5.38
N PHE A 17 1.49 2.24 -5.88
CA PHE A 17 1.88 3.62 -5.54
C PHE A 17 3.26 4.05 -6.04
N SER A 18 4.15 3.12 -6.37
CA SER A 18 5.52 3.41 -6.80
C SER A 18 5.57 3.97 -8.23
N VAL A 19 6.51 4.87 -8.46
CA VAL A 19 6.90 5.34 -9.79
C VAL A 19 8.40 5.21 -9.97
N PRO A 20 8.90 5.05 -11.21
CA PRO A 20 10.34 5.01 -11.46
C PRO A 20 11.05 6.28 -11.01
N ALA A 21 12.33 6.15 -10.67
CA ALA A 21 13.17 7.31 -10.37
C ALA A 21 13.13 8.34 -11.51
N GLY A 22 13.05 9.63 -11.17
CA GLY A 22 12.96 10.71 -12.14
C GLY A 22 11.54 11.04 -12.61
N VAL A 23 10.56 10.19 -12.33
CA VAL A 23 9.14 10.48 -12.62
C VAL A 23 8.59 11.38 -11.50
N PRO A 24 7.81 12.43 -11.82
CA PRO A 24 7.20 13.28 -10.82
C PRO A 24 6.30 12.48 -9.87
N LEU A 25 6.32 12.82 -8.58
CA LEU A 25 5.52 12.13 -7.56
C LEU A 25 4.02 12.34 -7.85
N PRO A 26 3.25 11.25 -8.03
CA PRO A 26 1.79 11.36 -8.10
C PRO A 26 1.20 11.94 -6.81
N PRO A 27 0.03 12.59 -6.88
CA PRO A 27 -0.58 13.22 -5.70
C PRO A 27 -0.80 12.27 -4.52
N SER A 28 -1.24 11.04 -4.76
CA SER A 28 -1.42 10.04 -3.70
C SER A 28 -0.10 9.69 -3.01
N LEU A 29 0.99 9.53 -3.78
CA LEU A 29 2.30 9.22 -3.22
C LEU A 29 2.88 10.38 -2.42
N ARG A 30 2.67 11.62 -2.87
CA ARG A 30 3.03 12.81 -2.08
C ARG A 30 2.34 12.82 -0.72
N ASN A 31 1.07 12.44 -0.68
CA ASN A 31 0.31 12.36 0.57
C ASN A 31 0.81 11.23 1.46
N ILE A 32 1.20 10.09 0.88
CA ILE A 32 1.82 8.99 1.64
C ILE A 32 3.12 9.47 2.29
N PHE A 33 3.98 10.16 1.56
CA PHE A 33 5.24 10.68 2.08
C PHE A 33 5.04 11.77 3.14
N ARG A 34 4.02 12.61 2.99
CA ARG A 34 3.65 13.59 4.01
C ARG A 34 3.22 12.90 5.31
N GLU A 35 2.36 11.89 5.23
CA GLU A 35 1.94 11.12 6.41
C GLU A 35 3.13 10.38 7.04
N LEU A 36 4.04 9.85 6.23
CA LEU A 36 5.26 9.20 6.72
C LEU A 36 6.12 10.18 7.54
N GLU A 37 6.33 11.39 7.04
CA GLU A 37 7.07 12.43 7.76
C GLU A 37 6.38 12.82 9.06
N ASP A 38 5.08 13.07 9.00
CA ASP A 38 4.27 13.46 10.18
C ASP A 38 4.22 12.35 11.24
N ASP A 39 4.20 11.08 10.81
CA ASP A 39 4.12 9.92 11.68
C ASP A 39 5.47 9.53 12.29
N THR A 40 6.54 9.54 11.50
CA THR A 40 7.83 8.94 11.89
C THR A 40 9.00 9.92 11.93
N GLY A 41 8.84 11.12 11.38
CA GLY A 41 9.93 12.07 11.21
C GLY A 41 10.90 11.75 10.07
N VAL A 42 10.64 10.69 9.29
CA VAL A 42 11.44 10.36 8.10
C VAL A 42 11.26 11.47 7.06
N GLN A 43 12.38 12.01 6.59
CA GLN A 43 12.35 13.08 5.59
C GLN A 43 11.75 12.58 4.28
N PRO A 44 10.89 13.38 3.61
CA PRO A 44 10.30 12.98 2.34
C PRO A 44 11.39 12.70 1.30
N PRO A 45 11.36 11.53 0.63
CA PRO A 45 12.33 11.22 -0.40
C PRO A 45 12.07 12.06 -1.66
N ARG A 46 13.12 12.26 -2.46
CA ARG A 46 13.00 12.93 -3.76
C ARG A 46 12.47 11.99 -4.85
N SER A 47 12.75 10.70 -4.70
CA SER A 47 12.32 9.66 -5.63
C SER A 47 11.04 8.98 -5.14
N GLY A 48 10.12 8.67 -6.05
CA GLY A 48 8.94 7.87 -5.80
C GLY A 48 9.12 6.38 -6.00
N ASP A 49 10.36 5.91 -6.17
CA ASP A 49 10.66 4.49 -6.31
C ASP A 49 10.62 3.80 -4.95
N LEU A 50 9.65 2.92 -4.75
CA LEU A 50 9.42 2.19 -3.51
C LEU A 50 10.08 0.80 -3.49
N THR A 51 10.97 0.51 -4.42
CA THR A 51 11.65 -0.80 -4.50
C THR A 51 12.32 -1.18 -3.18
N ALA A 52 12.95 -0.22 -2.49
CA ALA A 52 13.58 -0.49 -1.21
C ALA A 52 12.59 -0.97 -0.13
N TRP A 53 11.36 -0.46 -0.12
CA TRP A 53 10.33 -1.00 0.77
C TRP A 53 9.97 -2.44 0.42
N ALA A 54 9.85 -2.76 -0.87
CA ALA A 54 9.59 -4.14 -1.31
C ALA A 54 10.71 -5.09 -0.87
N GLU A 55 11.96 -4.68 -1.01
CA GLU A 55 13.13 -5.44 -0.56
C GLU A 55 13.16 -5.64 0.97
N ARG A 56 12.54 -4.75 1.72
CA ARG A 56 12.42 -4.80 3.19
C ARG A 56 11.17 -5.53 3.68
N GLY A 57 10.43 -6.21 2.80
CA GLY A 57 9.29 -7.05 3.15
C GLY A 57 7.92 -6.39 3.05
N VAL A 58 7.79 -5.27 2.35
CA VAL A 58 6.50 -4.63 2.09
C VAL A 58 5.92 -5.09 0.76
N LEU A 59 4.82 -5.84 0.79
CA LEU A 59 4.09 -6.20 -0.43
C LEU A 59 3.21 -5.02 -0.86
N LEU A 60 3.57 -4.40 -1.97
CA LEU A 60 2.84 -3.29 -2.59
C LEU A 60 1.94 -3.83 -3.71
N LEU A 61 0.71 -4.19 -3.38
CA LEU A 61 -0.20 -4.88 -4.27
C LEU A 61 -1.43 -4.04 -4.61
N ASN A 62 -1.80 -4.02 -5.90
CA ASN A 62 -3.09 -3.56 -6.36
C ASN A 62 -4.01 -4.77 -6.63
N PRO A 63 -5.31 -4.72 -6.28
CA PRO A 63 -6.27 -5.75 -6.65
C PRO A 63 -6.42 -5.94 -8.15
N VAL A 64 -6.27 -4.88 -8.93
CA VAL A 64 -6.27 -4.87 -10.40
C VAL A 64 -4.86 -4.53 -10.88
N LEU A 65 -4.27 -5.38 -11.73
CA LEU A 65 -2.83 -5.30 -12.07
C LEU A 65 -2.54 -4.65 -13.43
N THR A 66 -3.57 -4.34 -14.22
CA THR A 66 -3.41 -3.63 -15.49
C THR A 66 -4.39 -2.48 -15.62
N VAL A 67 -4.10 -1.57 -16.54
CA VAL A 67 -4.94 -0.41 -16.85
C VAL A 67 -4.73 0.00 -18.30
N GLU A 68 -5.77 0.51 -18.95
CA GLU A 68 -5.62 1.15 -20.26
C GLU A 68 -5.02 2.55 -20.08
N GLY A 69 -4.04 2.88 -20.91
CA GLY A 69 -3.40 4.19 -20.86
C GLY A 69 -4.40 5.35 -20.89
N GLY A 70 -4.29 6.27 -19.95
CA GLY A 70 -5.18 7.43 -19.83
C GLY A 70 -6.55 7.15 -19.22
N LYS A 71 -6.88 5.91 -18.86
CA LYS A 71 -8.22 5.53 -18.37
C LYS A 71 -8.15 4.82 -17.04
N ALA A 72 -8.18 5.57 -15.96
CA ALA A 72 -8.21 5.02 -14.60
C ALA A 72 -9.33 3.98 -14.43
N ASN A 73 -9.02 2.89 -13.72
CA ASN A 73 -9.95 1.82 -13.39
C ASN A 73 -10.55 1.08 -14.60
N SER A 74 -9.96 1.22 -15.78
CA SER A 74 -10.50 0.65 -17.03
C SER A 74 -10.54 -0.87 -17.07
N HIS A 75 -9.67 -1.54 -16.31
CA HIS A 75 -9.61 -3.00 -16.26
C HIS A 75 -10.21 -3.61 -14.98
N ALA A 76 -11.03 -2.85 -14.26
CA ALA A 76 -11.62 -3.30 -13.00
C ALA A 76 -12.42 -4.60 -13.14
N ASP A 77 -13.05 -4.84 -14.31
CA ASP A 77 -13.90 -5.99 -14.60
C ASP A 77 -13.18 -7.09 -15.41
N TRP A 78 -11.86 -7.04 -15.53
CA TRP A 78 -11.09 -8.01 -16.34
C TRP A 78 -10.80 -9.34 -15.65
N GLY A 79 -11.21 -9.51 -14.39
CA GLY A 79 -11.02 -10.74 -13.64
C GLY A 79 -9.72 -10.81 -12.83
N TRP A 80 -8.94 -9.72 -12.76
CA TRP A 80 -7.72 -9.67 -11.96
C TRP A 80 -7.94 -10.01 -10.49
N GLN A 81 -9.12 -9.68 -9.95
CA GLN A 81 -9.41 -9.90 -8.54
C GLN A 81 -9.42 -11.38 -8.14
N ALA A 82 -9.75 -12.30 -9.05
CA ALA A 82 -9.63 -13.72 -8.77
C ALA A 82 -8.17 -14.12 -8.50
N VAL A 83 -7.22 -13.55 -9.24
CA VAL A 83 -5.78 -13.80 -9.06
C VAL A 83 -5.27 -13.14 -7.77
N THR A 84 -5.57 -11.86 -7.59
CA THR A 84 -5.07 -11.10 -6.43
C THR A 84 -5.71 -11.56 -5.13
N ASP A 85 -6.96 -11.97 -5.12
CA ASP A 85 -7.60 -12.60 -3.96
C ASP A 85 -6.92 -13.92 -3.58
N ALA A 86 -6.47 -14.70 -4.57
CA ALA A 86 -5.69 -15.93 -4.31
C ALA A 86 -4.33 -15.60 -3.67
N ILE A 87 -3.68 -14.51 -4.10
CA ILE A 87 -2.44 -14.04 -3.48
C ILE A 87 -2.68 -13.63 -2.02
N LEU A 88 -3.75 -12.88 -1.76
CA LEU A 88 -4.10 -12.46 -0.40
C LEU A 88 -4.46 -13.65 0.50
N ALA A 89 -5.16 -14.65 -0.02
CA ALA A 89 -5.47 -15.87 0.71
C ALA A 89 -4.20 -16.66 1.06
N ALA A 90 -3.26 -16.78 0.12
CA ALA A 90 -1.97 -17.41 0.36
C ALA A 90 -1.15 -16.66 1.42
N LEU A 91 -1.14 -15.33 1.35
CA LEU A 91 -0.49 -14.47 2.35
C LEU A 91 -1.11 -14.67 3.73
N SER A 92 -2.44 -14.72 3.80
CA SER A 92 -3.17 -14.91 5.06
C SER A 92 -2.90 -16.26 5.71
N ALA A 93 -2.52 -17.27 4.94
CA ALA A 93 -2.17 -18.60 5.46
C ALA A 93 -0.78 -18.67 6.09
N LEU A 94 0.06 -17.65 5.92
CA LEU A 94 1.41 -17.61 6.49
C LEU A 94 1.36 -17.48 8.02
N PRO A 95 2.28 -18.16 8.74
CA PRO A 95 2.26 -18.18 10.20
C PRO A 95 2.85 -16.92 10.85
N GLN A 96 3.68 -16.16 10.15
CA GLN A 96 4.33 -14.99 10.71
C GLN A 96 3.35 -13.83 10.93
N PRO A 97 3.66 -12.90 11.86
CA PRO A 97 2.91 -11.67 12.03
C PRO A 97 2.90 -10.82 10.75
N ILE A 98 1.73 -10.36 10.33
CA ILE A 98 1.59 -9.52 9.14
C ILE A 98 0.71 -8.32 9.45
N ALA A 99 1.21 -7.12 9.14
CA ALA A 99 0.43 -5.89 9.16
C ALA A 99 -0.15 -5.64 7.76
N CYS A 100 -1.45 -5.44 7.69
CA CYS A 100 -2.19 -5.21 6.46
C CYS A 100 -2.73 -3.78 6.45
N VAL A 101 -2.35 -2.99 5.45
CA VAL A 101 -2.80 -1.61 5.30
C VAL A 101 -3.80 -1.53 4.16
N LEU A 102 -5.02 -1.13 4.49
CA LEU A 102 -6.16 -1.10 3.58
C LEU A 102 -6.62 0.35 3.38
N TRP A 103 -6.13 0.97 2.31
CA TRP A 103 -6.44 2.35 1.98
C TRP A 103 -7.55 2.45 0.95
N GLY A 104 -8.68 3.00 1.39
CA GLY A 104 -9.88 3.18 0.59
C GLY A 104 -10.84 2.00 0.64
N ALA A 105 -12.07 2.23 0.16
CA ALA A 105 -13.16 1.26 0.26
C ALA A 105 -12.88 -0.04 -0.50
N HIS A 106 -12.24 0.05 -1.68
CA HIS A 106 -11.90 -1.15 -2.47
C HIS A 106 -10.92 -2.06 -1.75
N ALA A 107 -9.87 -1.51 -1.14
CA ALA A 107 -8.91 -2.28 -0.36
C ALA A 107 -9.58 -2.87 0.90
N GLN A 108 -10.42 -2.10 1.58
CA GLN A 108 -11.10 -2.54 2.80
C GLN A 108 -12.06 -3.71 2.60
N LYS A 109 -12.60 -3.89 1.39
CA LYS A 109 -13.41 -5.07 1.03
C LYS A 109 -12.62 -6.38 1.11
N LYS A 110 -11.28 -6.32 1.08
CA LYS A 110 -10.41 -7.49 1.17
C LYS A 110 -10.13 -7.93 2.61
N ALA A 111 -10.55 -7.18 3.61
CA ALA A 111 -10.31 -7.51 5.01
C ALA A 111 -10.69 -8.95 5.40
N PRO A 112 -11.83 -9.52 4.96
CA PRO A 112 -12.18 -10.91 5.28
C PRO A 112 -11.15 -11.94 4.80
N LEU A 113 -10.43 -11.67 3.71
CA LEU A 113 -9.40 -12.56 3.17
C LEU A 113 -8.10 -12.55 3.99
N LEU A 114 -7.90 -11.52 4.81
CA LEU A 114 -6.65 -11.28 5.53
C LEU A 114 -6.73 -11.69 7.01
N GLN A 115 -7.89 -12.13 7.47
CA GLN A 115 -8.09 -12.60 8.84
C GLN A 115 -7.73 -14.08 8.91
N SER A 116 -6.84 -14.44 9.85
CA SER A 116 -6.43 -15.81 10.09
C SER A 116 -6.19 -16.03 11.59
N GLY A 117 -5.85 -17.26 11.99
CA GLY A 117 -5.42 -17.56 13.35
C GLY A 117 -4.04 -17.02 13.73
N ALA A 118 -3.22 -16.62 12.76
CA ALA A 118 -1.92 -16.01 13.01
C ALA A 118 -2.08 -14.52 13.36
N PRO A 119 -1.08 -13.89 14.04
CA PRO A 119 -1.17 -12.47 14.37
C PRO A 119 -1.31 -11.59 13.14
N ARG A 120 -2.36 -10.77 13.12
CA ARG A 120 -2.66 -9.83 12.03
C ARG A 120 -3.05 -8.46 12.61
N LEU A 121 -2.48 -7.42 12.02
CA LEU A 121 -2.92 -6.04 12.24
C LEU A 121 -3.60 -5.57 10.95
N LEU A 122 -4.85 -5.14 11.04
CA LEU A 122 -5.56 -4.55 9.91
C LEU A 122 -5.74 -3.06 10.17
N LEU A 123 -5.05 -2.23 9.40
CA LEU A 123 -5.16 -0.76 9.46
C LEU A 123 -6.04 -0.29 8.31
N ARG A 124 -7.14 0.35 8.63
CA ARG A 124 -8.10 0.92 7.68
C ARG A 124 -8.02 2.43 7.71
N ALA A 125 -7.95 3.05 6.54
CA ALA A 125 -8.01 4.50 6.38
C ALA A 125 -8.61 4.84 5.01
N PRO A 126 -9.10 6.08 4.81
CA PRO A 126 -9.41 6.57 3.48
C PRO A 126 -8.21 6.47 2.55
N HIS A 127 -8.45 6.47 1.25
CA HIS A 127 -7.39 6.45 0.24
C HIS A 127 -6.53 7.72 0.33
N PRO A 128 -5.21 7.64 0.09
CA PRO A 128 -4.31 8.80 0.13
C PRO A 128 -4.53 9.82 -1.00
N SER A 129 -5.41 9.54 -1.95
CA SER A 129 -5.79 10.52 -2.98
C SER A 129 -6.22 11.86 -2.36
N PRO A 130 -5.91 13.01 -3.01
CA PRO A 130 -6.40 14.32 -2.57
C PRO A 130 -7.93 14.40 -2.41
N LEU A 131 -8.68 13.53 -3.09
CA LEU A 131 -10.14 13.46 -2.99
C LEU A 131 -10.64 12.95 -1.63
N SER A 132 -9.81 12.22 -0.87
CA SER A 132 -10.22 11.54 0.35
C SER A 132 -9.23 11.67 1.52
N SER A 133 -8.00 12.10 1.27
CA SER A 133 -6.92 12.09 2.28
C SER A 133 -7.22 12.93 3.52
N TYR A 134 -8.00 14.00 3.38
CA TYR A 134 -8.39 14.86 4.51
C TYR A 134 -9.54 14.28 5.35
N ARG A 135 -10.08 13.13 4.97
CA ARG A 135 -11.19 12.46 5.68
C ARG A 135 -10.72 11.39 6.66
N GLY A 136 -9.43 11.37 7.01
CA GLY A 136 -8.88 10.44 7.98
C GLY A 136 -7.64 9.66 7.54
N PHE A 137 -7.13 9.88 6.32
CA PHE A 137 -5.83 9.34 5.91
C PHE A 137 -4.70 10.06 6.66
N PHE A 138 -4.68 11.39 6.60
CA PHE A 138 -3.74 12.17 7.40
C PHE A 138 -4.05 12.02 8.88
N GLY A 139 -3.04 11.71 9.66
CA GLY A 139 -3.15 11.44 11.08
C GLY A 139 -3.47 9.98 11.42
N SER A 140 -3.62 9.09 10.43
CA SER A 140 -3.85 7.66 10.67
C SER A 140 -2.63 6.93 11.20
N ARG A 141 -1.42 7.47 11.02
CA ARG A 141 -0.15 6.98 11.59
C ARG A 141 0.11 5.49 11.33
N PRO A 142 0.02 5.01 10.07
CA PRO A 142 0.15 3.58 9.80
C PRO A 142 1.56 3.05 10.02
N PHE A 143 2.59 3.85 9.70
CA PHE A 143 3.97 3.39 9.70
C PHE A 143 4.49 3.08 11.09
N SER A 144 4.21 3.93 12.06
CA SER A 144 4.58 3.68 13.48
C SER A 144 3.77 2.54 14.08
N GLN A 145 2.49 2.41 13.73
CA GLN A 145 1.65 1.30 14.19
C GLN A 145 2.11 -0.04 13.65
N ILE A 146 2.54 -0.12 12.38
CA ILE A 146 3.13 -1.32 11.79
C ILE A 146 4.35 -1.75 12.60
N ASN A 147 5.27 -0.82 12.84
CA ASN A 147 6.51 -1.13 13.55
C ASN A 147 6.27 -1.53 15.02
N ALA A 148 5.31 -0.90 15.69
CA ALA A 148 4.90 -1.30 17.04
C ALA A 148 4.35 -2.73 17.05
N PHE A 149 3.49 -3.08 16.09
CA PHE A 149 2.94 -4.42 15.95
C PHE A 149 4.02 -5.46 15.67
N LEU A 150 4.90 -5.21 14.72
CA LEU A 150 5.99 -6.14 14.37
C LEU A 150 6.90 -6.38 15.57
N THR A 151 7.34 -5.31 16.22
CA THR A 151 8.21 -5.41 17.41
C THR A 151 7.52 -6.18 18.55
N ALA A 152 6.24 -5.94 18.79
CA ALA A 152 5.48 -6.65 19.83
C ALA A 152 5.37 -8.16 19.56
N HIS A 153 5.53 -8.60 18.31
CA HIS A 153 5.47 -10.00 17.90
C HIS A 153 6.85 -10.59 17.57
N GLY A 154 7.94 -9.93 17.98
CA GLY A 154 9.30 -10.44 17.83
C GLY A 154 9.91 -10.27 16.44
N GLU A 155 9.27 -9.48 15.58
CA GLU A 155 9.79 -9.19 14.25
C GLU A 155 10.54 -7.84 14.23
N PRO A 156 11.57 -7.70 13.37
CA PRO A 156 12.26 -6.42 13.24
C PRO A 156 11.33 -5.35 12.66
N PRO A 157 11.48 -4.09 13.12
CA PRO A 157 10.75 -2.98 12.51
C PRO A 157 11.21 -2.74 11.08
N ILE A 158 10.34 -2.15 10.27
CA ILE A 158 10.68 -1.74 8.91
C ILE A 158 11.38 -0.38 8.96
N ASP A 159 12.51 -0.27 8.24
CA ASP A 159 13.14 1.01 7.96
C ASP A 159 12.37 1.67 6.80
N TRP A 160 11.63 2.74 7.09
CA TRP A 160 10.81 3.45 6.11
C TRP A 160 11.59 4.49 5.31
N ALA A 161 12.84 4.78 5.64
CA ALA A 161 13.67 5.72 4.89
C ALA A 161 13.98 5.20 3.48
N LEU A 162 13.87 6.06 2.48
CA LEU A 162 14.15 5.76 1.08
C LEU A 162 15.36 6.49 0.54
#